data_d7ecf4b76370063255fafa3ce6d92ba7
#
_entry.id   d7ecf4b76370063255fafa3ce6d92ba7
#
_cell.length_a   1.000
_cell.length_b   1.000
_cell.length_c   1.000
_cell.angle_alpha   90.00
_cell.angle_beta   90.00
_cell.angle_gamma   90.00
#
_symmetry.space_group_name_H-M   'P 1'
#
loop_
_entity.id
_entity.type
_entity.pdbx_description
1 polymer ?
#
loop_
_entity_poly.entity_id
_entity_poly.type
_entity_poly.pdbx_seq_one_letter_code
_entity_poly.pdbx_strand_id
1 'polypeptide(L)'
;MIAIGSDHGGFELKGHIIEHLKEKGIEVKDFGTYSEASVDYPDCAKPVCKAVLDGECECGILICGTGIGISMAANKFKGIRAALCGDVVSAKMSKEHNNANVICMGGRVLGRELANMIVDTYLEAEFQGGRHADRIKKIHEIETM
;
A
#
# COMPACT_ATOMS: atom_id res chain seq x y z
N MET A 1 7.47 8.44 -7.69
CA MET A 1 6.75 7.36 -8.39
C MET A 1 6.13 6.40 -7.38
N ILE A 2 4.91 6.01 -7.60
CA ILE A 2 4.17 5.10 -6.73
C ILE A 2 4.20 3.69 -7.33
N ALA A 3 4.50 2.69 -6.51
CA ALA A 3 4.40 1.30 -6.93
C ALA A 3 2.99 0.80 -6.65
N ILE A 4 2.38 0.08 -7.58
CA ILE A 4 1.08 -0.55 -7.34
C ILE A 4 1.09 -1.99 -7.82
N GLY A 5 0.45 -2.87 -7.05
CA GLY A 5 0.30 -4.27 -7.39
C GLY A 5 -0.97 -4.86 -6.78
N SER A 6 -1.42 -5.95 -7.36
CA SER A 6 -2.58 -6.67 -6.85
C SER A 6 -2.56 -8.13 -7.28
N ASP A 7 -3.33 -8.96 -6.59
CA ASP A 7 -3.72 -10.25 -7.12
C ASP A 7 -4.99 -10.09 -8.01
N HIS A 8 -5.57 -11.21 -8.42
CA HIS A 8 -6.78 -11.21 -9.25
C HIS A 8 -7.98 -10.56 -8.55
N GLY A 9 -8.07 -10.66 -7.23
CA GLY A 9 -9.16 -10.05 -6.46
C GLY A 9 -9.08 -8.53 -6.37
N GLY A 10 -7.89 -7.95 -6.59
CA GLY A 10 -7.67 -6.51 -6.60
C GLY A 10 -7.43 -5.92 -7.98
N PHE A 11 -7.45 -6.73 -9.02
CA PHE A 11 -7.08 -6.29 -10.37
C PHE A 11 -7.96 -5.15 -10.89
N GLU A 12 -9.28 -5.25 -10.75
CA GLU A 12 -10.21 -4.21 -11.21
C GLU A 12 -9.99 -2.90 -10.44
N LEU A 13 -9.93 -2.96 -9.12
CA LEU A 13 -9.71 -1.77 -8.31
C LEU A 13 -8.34 -1.14 -8.59
N LYS A 14 -7.31 -1.95 -8.82
CA LYS A 14 -5.99 -1.46 -9.22
C LYS A 14 -6.08 -0.60 -10.48
N GLY A 15 -6.83 -1.06 -11.47
CA GLY A 15 -7.03 -0.30 -12.71
C GLY A 15 -7.66 1.07 -12.46
N HIS A 16 -8.67 1.15 -11.60
CA HIS A 16 -9.31 2.42 -11.24
C HIS A 16 -8.35 3.36 -10.50
N ILE A 17 -7.54 2.84 -9.60
CA ILE A 17 -6.57 3.65 -8.85
C ILE A 17 -5.48 4.18 -9.79
N ILE A 18 -4.98 3.36 -10.71
CA ILE A 18 -3.98 3.77 -11.70
C ILE A 18 -4.53 4.94 -12.54
N GLU A 19 -5.77 4.81 -13.03
CA GLU A 19 -6.43 5.86 -13.79
C GLU A 19 -6.54 7.15 -13.00
N HIS A 20 -6.97 7.04 -11.75
CA HIS A 20 -7.10 8.18 -10.84
C HIS A 20 -5.76 8.91 -10.62
N LEU A 21 -4.69 8.16 -10.38
CA LEU A 21 -3.36 8.73 -10.18
C LEU A 21 -2.83 9.41 -11.45
N LYS A 22 -3.05 8.80 -12.60
CA LYS A 22 -2.66 9.39 -13.89
C LYS A 22 -3.39 10.71 -14.17
N GLU A 23 -4.69 10.77 -13.88
CA GLU A 23 -5.48 11.99 -14.03
C GLU A 23 -4.95 13.12 -13.15
N LYS A 24 -4.35 12.80 -12.02
CA LYS A 24 -3.72 13.77 -11.11
C LYS A 24 -2.26 14.10 -11.49
N GLY A 25 -1.73 13.52 -12.53
CA GLY A 25 -0.35 13.71 -12.94
C GLY A 25 0.67 13.03 -12.05
N ILE A 26 0.26 12.01 -11.28
CA ILE A 26 1.14 11.25 -10.39
C ILE A 26 1.68 10.03 -11.13
N GLU A 27 3.00 9.88 -11.18
CA GLU A 27 3.62 8.71 -11.80
C GLU A 27 3.35 7.45 -10.98
N VAL A 28 2.91 6.41 -11.66
CA VAL A 28 2.63 5.11 -11.06
C VAL A 28 3.24 4.01 -11.92
N LYS A 29 3.84 3.02 -11.28
CA LYS A 29 4.37 1.83 -11.95
C LYS A 29 3.56 0.61 -11.50
N ASP A 30 2.95 -0.06 -12.48
CA ASP A 30 2.17 -1.27 -12.26
C ASP A 30 3.08 -2.50 -12.27
N PHE A 31 3.15 -3.19 -11.13
CA PHE A 31 3.94 -4.41 -10.96
C PHE A 31 3.13 -5.70 -11.13
N GLY A 32 1.87 -5.60 -11.57
CA GLY A 32 0.98 -6.75 -11.79
C GLY A 32 0.08 -7.03 -10.58
N THR A 33 -0.80 -8.02 -10.68
CA THR A 33 -1.01 -8.88 -11.84
C THR A 33 -1.67 -8.12 -13.01
N TYR A 34 -1.70 -8.74 -14.19
CA TYR A 34 -2.16 -8.07 -15.41
C TYR A 34 -3.42 -8.70 -16.01
N SER A 35 -4.08 -9.58 -15.26
CA SER A 35 -5.32 -10.23 -15.67
C SER A 35 -6.13 -10.66 -14.46
N GLU A 36 -7.33 -11.17 -14.70
CA GLU A 36 -8.19 -11.72 -13.65
C GLU A 36 -7.91 -13.20 -13.34
N ALA A 37 -6.92 -13.80 -14.00
CA ALA A 37 -6.52 -15.17 -13.72
C ALA A 37 -5.97 -15.29 -12.29
N SER A 38 -6.35 -16.36 -11.61
CA SER A 38 -5.96 -16.59 -10.21
C SER A 38 -4.44 -16.64 -10.04
N VAL A 39 -3.94 -15.84 -9.10
CA VAL A 39 -2.54 -15.77 -8.69
C VAL A 39 -2.47 -15.63 -7.16
N ASP A 40 -1.31 -15.93 -6.60
CA ASP A 40 -1.10 -15.86 -5.17
C ASP A 40 -0.71 -14.45 -4.74
N TYR A 41 -1.44 -13.86 -3.82
CA TYR A 41 -1.19 -12.48 -3.36
C TYR A 41 0.21 -12.24 -2.80
N PRO A 42 0.87 -13.20 -2.08
CA PRO A 42 2.24 -12.96 -1.62
C PRO A 42 3.23 -12.72 -2.77
N ASP A 43 3.05 -13.39 -3.89
CA ASP A 43 3.90 -13.19 -5.08
C ASP A 43 3.71 -11.80 -5.69
N CYS A 44 2.50 -11.24 -5.55
CA CYS A 44 2.19 -9.89 -6.02
C CYS A 44 2.76 -8.81 -5.09
N ALA A 45 2.89 -9.11 -3.80
CA ALA A 45 3.47 -8.18 -2.84
C ALA A 45 4.97 -7.98 -3.04
N LYS A 46 5.69 -9.03 -3.43
CA LYS A 46 7.16 -9.02 -3.54
C LYS A 46 7.71 -7.88 -4.40
N PRO A 47 7.30 -7.71 -5.67
CA PRO A 47 7.90 -6.68 -6.52
C PRO A 47 7.61 -5.26 -6.04
N VAL A 48 6.43 -5.01 -5.48
CA VAL A 48 6.07 -3.70 -4.92
C VAL A 48 6.93 -3.38 -3.69
N CYS A 49 7.01 -4.31 -2.75
CA CYS A 49 7.83 -4.13 -1.55
C CYS A 49 9.31 -3.92 -1.90
N LYS A 50 9.81 -4.68 -2.87
CA LYS A 50 11.19 -4.53 -3.34
C LYS A 50 11.42 -3.13 -3.94
N ALA A 51 10.51 -2.63 -4.77
CA ALA A 51 10.65 -1.31 -5.38
C ALA A 51 10.66 -0.19 -4.32
N VAL A 52 9.88 -0.32 -3.27
CA VAL A 52 9.86 0.63 -2.15
C VAL A 52 11.16 0.56 -1.36
N LEU A 53 11.62 -0.64 -1.03
CA LEU A 53 12.86 -0.83 -0.25
C LEU A 53 14.11 -0.40 -1.01
N ASP A 54 14.13 -0.57 -2.33
CA ASP A 54 15.27 -0.16 -3.17
C ASP A 54 15.28 1.35 -3.48
N GLY A 55 14.23 2.08 -3.08
CA GLY A 55 14.12 3.50 -3.36
C GLY A 55 13.68 3.85 -4.77
N GLU A 56 13.30 2.86 -5.58
CA GLU A 56 12.74 3.07 -6.92
C GLU A 56 11.41 3.83 -6.85
N CYS A 57 10.59 3.49 -5.86
CA CYS A 57 9.31 4.12 -5.61
C CYS A 57 9.24 4.64 -4.17
N GLU A 58 8.56 5.77 -3.98
CA GLU A 58 8.42 6.42 -2.67
C GLU A 58 7.55 5.62 -1.71
N CYS A 59 6.51 4.99 -2.25
CA CYS A 59 5.58 4.17 -1.48
C CYS A 59 4.90 3.16 -2.40
N GLY A 60 4.15 2.25 -1.79
CA GLY A 60 3.44 1.20 -2.51
C GLY A 60 1.97 1.11 -2.15
N ILE A 61 1.20 0.62 -3.09
CA ILE A 61 -0.22 0.31 -2.93
C ILE A 61 -0.41 -1.16 -3.33
N LEU A 62 -0.99 -1.95 -2.43
CA LEU A 62 -1.23 -3.37 -2.65
C LEU A 62 -2.71 -3.70 -2.43
N ILE A 63 -3.27 -4.47 -3.33
CA ILE A 63 -4.70 -4.78 -3.31
C ILE A 63 -4.89 -6.29 -3.51
N CYS A 64 -5.64 -6.93 -2.60
CA CYS A 64 -6.15 -8.27 -2.82
C CYS A 64 -7.67 -8.25 -2.56
N GLY A 65 -8.32 -9.39 -2.41
CA GLY A 65 -9.77 -9.42 -2.18
C GLY A 65 -10.20 -8.61 -0.96
N THR A 66 -9.49 -8.77 0.15
CA THR A 66 -9.79 -8.08 1.43
C THR A 66 -8.72 -7.07 1.84
N GLY A 67 -7.54 -7.15 1.24
CA GLY A 67 -6.36 -6.41 1.67
C GLY A 67 -5.63 -7.03 2.85
N ILE A 68 -6.23 -8.01 3.53
CA ILE A 68 -5.70 -8.61 4.75
C ILE A 68 -4.45 -9.45 4.46
N GLY A 69 -4.58 -10.46 3.60
CA GLY A 69 -3.48 -11.36 3.30
C GLY A 69 -2.28 -10.65 2.69
N ILE A 70 -2.52 -9.74 1.76
CA ILE A 70 -1.44 -9.02 1.11
C ILE A 70 -0.71 -8.06 2.07
N SER A 71 -1.42 -7.51 3.05
CA SER A 71 -0.81 -6.69 4.10
C SER A 71 0.08 -7.53 5.02
N MET A 72 -0.36 -8.73 5.37
CA MET A 72 0.44 -9.66 6.17
C MET A 72 1.72 -10.05 5.43
N ALA A 73 1.62 -10.35 4.13
CA ALA A 73 2.76 -10.68 3.30
C ALA A 73 3.75 -9.51 3.21
N ALA A 74 3.25 -8.31 2.95
CA ALA A 74 4.09 -7.12 2.86
C ALA A 74 4.86 -6.85 4.15
N ASN A 75 4.22 -7.02 5.30
CA ASN A 75 4.85 -6.78 6.60
C ASN A 75 5.91 -7.83 6.99
N LYS A 76 6.10 -8.89 6.22
CA LYS A 76 7.21 -9.83 6.42
C LYS A 76 8.54 -9.30 5.90
N PHE A 77 8.52 -8.28 5.06
CA PHE A 77 9.75 -7.65 4.56
C PHE A 77 10.28 -6.66 5.59
N LYS A 78 11.55 -6.79 5.97
CA LYS A 78 12.20 -5.80 6.84
C LYS A 78 12.15 -4.43 6.19
N GLY A 79 11.73 -3.43 6.96
CA GLY A 79 11.62 -2.06 6.49
C GLY A 79 10.27 -1.70 5.86
N ILE A 80 9.38 -2.66 5.66
CA ILE A 80 8.03 -2.39 5.18
C ILE A 80 7.10 -2.21 6.38
N ARG A 81 6.37 -1.12 6.36
CA ARG A 81 5.26 -0.82 7.27
C ARG A 81 4.01 -0.69 6.42
N ALA A 82 3.32 -1.82 6.24
CA ALA A 82 2.12 -1.89 5.44
C ALA A 82 0.88 -1.73 6.30
N ALA A 83 0.02 -0.81 5.94
CA ALA A 83 -1.21 -0.52 6.65
C ALA A 83 -2.43 -0.94 5.83
N LEU A 84 -3.28 -1.79 6.39
CA LEU A 84 -4.57 -2.12 5.80
C LEU A 84 -5.53 -0.96 6.07
N CYS A 85 -5.94 -0.26 5.01
CA CYS A 85 -6.79 0.91 5.11
C CYS A 85 -8.15 0.65 4.47
N GLY A 86 -9.19 0.77 5.26
CA GLY A 86 -10.58 0.65 4.81
C GLY A 86 -11.39 1.93 4.96
N ASP A 87 -10.76 3.00 5.42
CA ASP A 87 -11.39 4.31 5.64
C ASP A 87 -10.35 5.43 5.54
N VAL A 88 -10.84 6.64 5.44
CA VAL A 88 -10.00 7.83 5.25
C VAL A 88 -9.20 8.18 6.50
N VAL A 89 -9.78 7.97 7.68
CA VAL A 89 -9.09 8.25 8.96
C VAL A 89 -7.89 7.33 9.13
N SER A 90 -8.06 6.03 8.90
CA SER A 90 -6.96 5.07 8.95
C SER A 90 -5.86 5.40 7.94
N ALA A 91 -6.24 5.81 6.73
CA ALA A 91 -5.29 6.21 5.69
C ALA A 91 -4.45 7.40 6.14
N LYS A 92 -5.07 8.44 6.70
CA LYS A 92 -4.39 9.62 7.22
C LYS A 92 -3.43 9.26 8.35
N MET A 93 -3.93 8.53 9.34
CA MET A 93 -3.14 8.16 10.53
C MET A 93 -2.00 7.20 10.18
N SER A 94 -2.20 6.32 9.22
CA SER A 94 -1.14 5.40 8.78
C SER A 94 0.11 6.15 8.33
N LYS A 95 -0.05 7.32 7.72
CA LYS A 95 1.06 8.17 7.31
C LYS A 95 1.53 9.08 8.45
N GLU A 96 0.62 9.84 9.04
CA GLU A 96 0.98 10.83 10.08
C GLU A 96 1.62 10.20 11.30
N HIS A 97 1.12 9.05 11.75
CA HIS A 97 1.59 8.39 12.98
C HIS A 97 2.54 7.22 12.73
N ASN A 98 2.28 6.41 11.72
CA ASN A 98 3.03 5.16 11.51
C ASN A 98 4.02 5.24 10.35
N ASN A 99 4.04 6.35 9.62
CA ASN A 99 4.87 6.52 8.44
C ASN A 99 4.83 5.29 7.53
N ALA A 100 3.61 4.77 7.31
CA ALA A 100 3.42 3.61 6.46
C ALA A 100 4.00 3.89 5.07
N ASN A 101 4.79 2.96 4.55
CA ASN A 101 5.36 3.06 3.22
C ASN A 101 4.65 2.18 2.19
N VAL A 102 3.70 1.38 2.67
CA VAL A 102 2.77 0.61 1.82
C VAL A 102 1.39 0.71 2.43
N ILE A 103 0.36 0.96 1.62
CA ILE A 103 -1.03 0.82 2.03
C ILE A 103 -1.67 -0.33 1.28
N CYS A 104 -2.56 -1.05 1.96
CA CYS A 104 -3.25 -2.20 1.40
C CYS A 104 -4.76 -2.00 1.47
N MET A 105 -5.45 -2.50 0.46
CA MET A 105 -6.91 -2.33 0.35
C MET A 105 -7.56 -3.60 -0.19
N GLY A 106 -8.85 -3.73 0.08
CA GLY A 106 -9.65 -4.85 -0.39
C GLY A 106 -10.47 -4.49 -1.62
N GLY A 107 -10.16 -5.11 -2.76
CA GLY A 107 -10.87 -4.88 -4.02
C GLY A 107 -12.33 -5.36 -4.00
N ARG A 108 -12.63 -6.32 -3.12
CA ARG A 108 -14.01 -6.82 -2.93
C ARG A 108 -14.74 -6.12 -1.79
N VAL A 109 -14.07 -5.22 -1.08
CA VAL A 109 -14.60 -4.52 0.09
C VAL A 109 -14.92 -3.06 -0.23
N LEU A 110 -14.03 -2.40 -0.97
CA LEU A 110 -14.11 -0.96 -1.24
C LEU A 110 -14.65 -0.66 -2.62
N GLY A 111 -15.52 0.35 -2.70
CA GLY A 111 -15.86 0.97 -3.97
C GLY A 111 -14.72 1.89 -4.45
N ARG A 112 -14.70 2.19 -5.75
CA ARG A 112 -13.59 2.96 -6.34
C ARG A 112 -13.48 4.39 -5.77
N GLU A 113 -14.59 5.03 -5.44
CA GLU A 113 -14.56 6.40 -4.89
C GLU A 113 -13.90 6.44 -3.52
N LEU A 114 -14.28 5.53 -2.62
CA LEU A 114 -13.66 5.45 -1.30
C LEU A 114 -12.18 5.08 -1.43
N ALA A 115 -11.84 4.13 -2.29
CA ALA A 115 -10.45 3.76 -2.52
C ALA A 115 -9.61 4.94 -3.02
N ASN A 116 -10.13 5.72 -3.95
CA ASN A 116 -9.46 6.92 -4.44
C ASN A 116 -9.26 7.96 -3.33
N MET A 117 -10.26 8.16 -2.47
CA MET A 117 -10.14 9.06 -1.31
C MET A 117 -9.09 8.58 -0.31
N ILE A 118 -9.03 7.28 -0.07
CA ILE A 118 -8.01 6.66 0.80
C ILE A 118 -6.61 6.94 0.24
N VAL A 119 -6.41 6.71 -1.04
CA VAL A 119 -5.12 6.96 -1.70
C VAL A 119 -4.74 8.43 -1.62
N ASP A 120 -5.66 9.33 -1.96
CA ASP A 120 -5.42 10.78 -1.91
C ASP A 120 -5.04 11.23 -0.50
N THR A 121 -5.79 10.80 0.48
CA THR A 121 -5.56 11.16 1.88
C THR A 121 -4.19 10.68 2.36
N TYR A 122 -3.83 9.45 2.02
CA TYR A 122 -2.53 8.90 2.36
C TYR A 122 -1.38 9.70 1.70
N LEU A 123 -1.50 10.00 0.42
CA LEU A 123 -0.45 10.71 -0.32
C LEU A 123 -0.29 12.17 0.11
N GLU A 124 -1.36 12.82 0.54
CA GLU A 124 -1.35 14.20 1.00
C GLU A 124 -0.87 14.36 2.45
N ALA A 125 -0.94 13.29 3.25
CA ALA A 125 -0.52 13.32 4.64
C ALA A 125 1.00 13.33 4.78
N GLU A 126 1.48 13.91 5.88
CA GLU A 126 2.92 13.97 6.20
C GLU A 126 3.18 13.34 7.55
N PHE A 127 4.29 12.62 7.66
CA PHE A 127 4.71 12.02 8.92
C PHE A 127 5.03 13.10 9.95
N GLN A 128 4.44 13.00 11.13
CA GLN A 128 4.59 14.00 12.20
C GLN A 128 5.86 13.84 13.05
N GLY A 129 6.53 12.70 12.99
CA GLY A 129 7.75 12.47 13.77
C GLY A 129 7.53 12.44 15.28
N GLY A 130 8.47 12.97 16.04
CA GLY A 130 8.38 13.04 17.50
C GLY A 130 8.21 11.66 18.14
N ARG A 131 7.24 11.54 19.07
CA ARG A 131 6.94 10.27 19.75
C ARG A 131 6.57 9.14 18.79
N HIS A 132 6.03 9.47 17.61
CA HIS A 132 5.68 8.48 16.60
C HIS A 132 6.94 7.84 16.01
N ALA A 133 7.99 8.62 15.78
CA ALA A 133 9.28 8.10 15.32
C ALA A 133 9.89 7.11 16.32
N ASP A 134 9.80 7.42 17.61
CA ASP A 134 10.31 6.52 18.67
C ASP A 134 9.57 5.18 18.66
N ARG A 135 8.26 5.20 18.45
CA ARG A 135 7.45 3.98 18.40
C ARG A 135 7.75 3.15 17.16
N ILE A 136 7.94 3.80 16.00
CA ILE A 136 8.32 3.11 14.75
C ILE A 136 9.68 2.43 14.92
N LYS A 137 10.63 3.09 15.58
CA LYS A 137 11.94 2.50 15.90
C LYS A 137 11.78 1.19 16.67
N LYS A 138 10.84 1.15 17.62
CA LYS A 138 10.54 -0.07 18.39
C LYS A 138 9.90 -1.17 17.54
N ILE A 139 9.10 -0.81 16.54
CA ILE A 139 8.59 -1.76 15.56
C ILE A 139 9.76 -2.42 14.83
N HIS A 140 10.72 -1.63 14.37
CA HIS A 140 11.87 -2.15 13.64
C HIS A 140 12.82 -2.99 14.51
N GLU A 141 12.88 -2.74 15.81
CA GLU A 141 13.63 -3.58 16.74
C GLU A 141 13.10 -5.02 16.78
N ILE A 142 11.80 -5.20 16.54
CA ILE A 142 11.17 -6.52 16.50
C ILE A 142 11.72 -7.37 15.34
N GLU A 143 12.12 -6.74 14.25
CA GLU A 143 12.64 -7.43 13.06
C GLU A 143 13.92 -8.22 13.33
N THR A 144 14.63 -7.89 14.40
CA THR A 144 15.92 -8.52 14.76
C THR A 144 15.83 -9.40 16.01
N MET A 145 14.64 -9.66 16.50
CA MET A 145 14.42 -10.53 17.66
C MET A 145 14.60 -12.00 17.31
#